data_dc8ab87d6bf81142504e23ed6ca57c73
#
_entry.id   dc8ab87d6bf81142504e23ed6ca57c73
#
_cell.length_a   1.000
_cell.length_b   1.000
_cell.length_c   1.000
_cell.angle_alpha   90.00
_cell.angle_beta   90.00
_cell.angle_gamma   90.00
#
_symmetry.space_group_name_H-M   'P 1'
#
loop_
_entity.id
_entity.type
_entity.pdbx_description
1 polymer ?
#
loop_
_entity_poly.entity_id
_entity_poly.type
_entity_poly.pdbx_seq_one_letter_code
_entity_poly.pdbx_strand_id
1 'polypeptide(L)'
;ILSEGSYYGAMVYNETDEFIGFYGANKVASTVGDVIKNFWKTLTTTNKKRANSAKTLPFSFTDISIDEKGFIYTTTGATTEKGEQLGVIRRLSPNGVNIMKSEDIIFGEKTLGKKATGGYISQDISGLCVDEYGFIYAYDKTIGNIYMYDEECNLITAFGGGMGNGSQNGTYIFPCAIDFFDTKLYVCDA
;
A
#
# COMPACT_ATOMS: atom_id res chain seq x y z
N ILE A 1 -11.02 -6.58 -4.38
CA ILE A 1 -9.95 -7.53 -4.82
C ILE A 1 -8.81 -6.71 -5.39
N LEU A 2 -7.59 -7.01 -4.97
CA LEU A 2 -6.36 -6.48 -5.58
C LEU A 2 -5.82 -7.50 -6.59
N SER A 3 -5.26 -7.01 -7.69
CA SER A 3 -4.57 -7.84 -8.67
C SER A 3 -3.17 -7.27 -8.90
N GLU A 4 -2.17 -8.14 -8.87
CA GLU A 4 -0.80 -7.75 -9.17
C GLU A 4 -0.70 -7.11 -10.56
N GLY A 5 -0.03 -5.97 -10.64
CA GLY A 5 0.10 -5.19 -11.87
C GLY A 5 -1.15 -4.40 -12.29
N SER A 6 -2.20 -4.37 -11.47
CA SER A 6 -3.37 -3.50 -11.70
C SER A 6 -3.08 -2.09 -11.19
N TYR A 7 -2.97 -1.15 -12.10
CA TYR A 7 -2.72 0.27 -11.80
C TYR A 7 -4.00 1.10 -11.60
N TYR A 8 -5.16 0.47 -11.60
CA TYR A 8 -6.46 1.15 -11.56
C TYR A 8 -7.11 1.14 -10.17
N GLY A 9 -6.40 0.69 -9.15
CA GLY A 9 -6.93 0.54 -7.80
C GLY A 9 -7.54 -0.85 -7.55
N ALA A 10 -8.34 -0.96 -6.50
CA ALA A 10 -9.01 -2.22 -6.15
C ALA A 10 -10.19 -2.50 -7.07
N MET A 11 -10.29 -3.72 -7.57
CA MET A 11 -11.46 -4.18 -8.31
C MET A 11 -12.63 -4.41 -7.35
N VAL A 12 -13.79 -3.88 -7.70
CA VAL A 12 -15.04 -4.00 -6.92
C VAL A 12 -16.01 -4.90 -7.65
N TYR A 13 -16.54 -5.87 -6.93
CA TYR A 13 -17.59 -6.79 -7.39
C TYR A 13 -18.81 -6.64 -6.48
N ASN A 14 -20.00 -6.87 -7.02
CA ASN A 14 -21.21 -6.95 -6.22
C ASN A 14 -21.38 -8.34 -5.59
N GLU A 15 -22.48 -8.55 -4.86
CA GLU A 15 -22.82 -9.82 -4.21
C GLU A 15 -23.10 -10.96 -5.21
N THR A 16 -23.29 -10.65 -6.49
CA THR A 16 -23.52 -11.61 -7.59
C THR A 16 -22.26 -11.83 -8.44
N ASP A 17 -21.07 -11.45 -7.92
CA ASP A 17 -19.77 -11.55 -8.59
C ASP A 17 -19.65 -10.76 -9.91
N GLU A 18 -20.53 -9.78 -10.14
CA GLU A 18 -20.43 -8.90 -11.29
C GLU A 18 -19.42 -7.77 -11.00
N PHE A 19 -18.52 -7.53 -11.94
CA PHE A 19 -17.55 -6.43 -11.84
C PHE A 19 -18.27 -5.08 -11.96
N ILE A 20 -18.19 -4.26 -10.90
CA ILE A 20 -18.84 -2.94 -10.85
C ILE A 20 -17.87 -1.83 -11.28
N GLY A 21 -16.56 -1.99 -11.02
CA GLY A 21 -15.57 -0.97 -11.35
C GLY A 21 -14.31 -1.06 -10.54
N PHE A 22 -13.57 0.05 -10.51
CA PHE A 22 -12.34 0.20 -9.73
C PHE A 22 -12.53 1.23 -8.62
N TYR A 23 -11.99 0.93 -7.45
CA TYR A 23 -12.01 1.81 -6.29
C TYR A 23 -10.63 2.42 -6.04
N GLY A 24 -10.60 3.72 -5.74
CA GLY A 24 -9.36 4.45 -5.46
C GLY A 24 -8.52 4.79 -6.69
N ALA A 25 -9.05 4.56 -7.90
CA ALA A 25 -8.43 5.05 -9.13
C ALA A 25 -8.42 6.58 -9.14
N ASN A 26 -7.31 7.18 -9.59
CA ASN A 26 -7.22 8.63 -9.72
C ASN A 26 -8.35 9.18 -10.61
N LYS A 27 -8.78 10.43 -10.34
CA LYS A 27 -9.89 11.17 -10.97
C LYS A 27 -9.86 11.33 -12.50
N VAL A 28 -9.08 10.53 -13.23
CA VAL A 28 -9.01 10.60 -14.70
C VAL A 28 -10.21 9.96 -15.39
N ALA A 29 -11.00 9.17 -14.65
CA ALA A 29 -12.20 8.53 -15.21
C ALA A 29 -13.44 8.95 -14.42
N SER A 30 -14.28 9.78 -15.02
CA SER A 30 -15.53 10.28 -14.42
C SER A 30 -16.68 9.27 -14.46
N THR A 31 -16.50 8.14 -15.14
CA THR A 31 -17.50 7.08 -15.28
C THR A 31 -16.85 5.70 -15.46
N VAL A 32 -17.54 4.65 -15.01
CA VAL A 32 -17.10 3.24 -15.17
C VAL A 32 -16.78 2.93 -16.65
N GLY A 33 -17.55 3.47 -17.58
CA GLY A 33 -17.30 3.31 -19.01
C GLY A 33 -15.97 3.92 -19.49
N ASP A 34 -15.58 5.06 -18.93
CA ASP A 34 -14.30 5.72 -19.26
C ASP A 34 -13.10 4.96 -18.67
N VAL A 35 -13.26 4.36 -17.50
CA VAL A 35 -12.25 3.50 -16.87
C VAL A 35 -12.00 2.26 -17.71
N ILE A 36 -13.07 1.56 -18.12
CA ILE A 36 -12.98 0.37 -18.97
C ILE A 36 -12.38 0.73 -20.34
N LYS A 37 -12.82 1.83 -20.94
CA LYS A 37 -12.32 2.30 -22.24
C LYS A 37 -10.83 2.66 -22.19
N ASN A 38 -10.38 3.30 -21.12
CA ASN A 38 -8.98 3.61 -20.90
C ASN A 38 -8.14 2.35 -20.62
N PHE A 39 -8.69 1.38 -19.91
CA PHE A 39 -8.06 0.07 -19.68
C PHE A 39 -7.78 -0.65 -21.00
N TRP A 40 -8.77 -0.80 -21.86
CA TRP A 40 -8.61 -1.42 -23.19
C TRP A 40 -7.64 -0.64 -24.08
N LYS A 41 -7.68 0.68 -24.04
CA LYS A 41 -6.75 1.54 -24.77
C LYS A 41 -5.30 1.34 -24.31
N THR A 42 -5.07 1.11 -23.02
CA THR A 42 -3.72 0.86 -22.47
C THR A 42 -3.20 -0.52 -22.86
N LEU A 43 -4.05 -1.54 -22.88
CA LEU A 43 -3.68 -2.90 -23.28
C LEU A 43 -3.33 -3.00 -24.78
N THR A 44 -3.93 -2.18 -25.62
CA THR A 44 -3.75 -2.21 -27.08
C THR A 44 -2.68 -1.26 -27.60
N THR A 45 -2.00 -0.51 -26.74
CA THR A 45 -1.09 0.57 -27.14
C THR A 45 0.39 0.09 -27.18
N THR A 46 1.13 0.53 -28.17
CA THR A 46 2.56 0.20 -28.37
C THR A 46 3.47 0.68 -27.23
N ASN A 47 4.59 -0.03 -27.00
CA ASN A 47 5.54 0.17 -25.88
C ASN A 47 6.00 1.64 -25.65
N LYS A 48 6.13 2.44 -26.72
CA LYS A 48 6.52 3.86 -26.60
C LYS A 48 5.42 4.75 -26.00
N LYS A 49 4.16 4.47 -26.28
CA LYS A 49 3.01 5.16 -25.69
C LYS A 49 2.74 4.67 -24.25
N ARG A 50 3.06 3.40 -23.94
CA ARG A 50 3.02 2.83 -22.59
C ARG A 50 3.97 3.56 -21.64
N ALA A 51 5.21 3.84 -22.07
CA ALA A 51 6.19 4.56 -21.25
C ALA A 51 5.77 5.99 -20.90
N ASN A 52 5.06 6.68 -21.81
CA ASN A 52 4.51 8.01 -21.52
C ASN A 52 3.21 7.98 -20.71
N SER A 53 2.41 6.93 -20.84
CA SER A 53 1.21 6.71 -20.02
C SER A 53 1.56 6.22 -18.62
N ALA A 54 2.68 5.52 -18.44
CA ALA A 54 3.16 5.08 -17.13
C ALA A 54 3.45 6.24 -16.16
N LYS A 55 3.74 7.44 -16.66
CA LYS A 55 3.93 8.65 -15.85
C LYS A 55 2.64 9.21 -15.26
N THR A 56 1.48 8.73 -15.70
CA THR A 56 0.14 9.15 -15.27
C THR A 56 -0.71 8.00 -14.74
N LEU A 57 -0.11 6.81 -14.56
CA LEU A 57 -0.84 5.67 -14.01
C LEU A 57 -1.09 5.88 -12.51
N PRO A 58 -2.28 5.53 -12.02
CA PRO A 58 -2.57 5.51 -10.59
C PRO A 58 -1.64 4.52 -9.89
N PHE A 59 -1.47 4.71 -8.59
CA PHE A 59 -0.65 3.83 -7.77
C PHE A 59 -1.20 2.40 -7.77
N SER A 60 -0.31 1.43 -7.85
CA SER A 60 -0.67 0.03 -7.60
C SER A 60 -0.81 -0.16 -6.09
N PHE A 61 -1.97 -0.60 -5.64
CA PHE A 61 -2.15 -1.00 -4.24
C PHE A 61 -1.48 -2.35 -4.01
N THR A 62 -0.73 -2.46 -2.93
CA THR A 62 -0.09 -3.71 -2.50
C THR A 62 -0.94 -4.43 -1.47
N ASP A 63 -1.69 -3.69 -0.66
CA ASP A 63 -2.60 -4.24 0.34
C ASP A 63 -3.80 -3.31 0.59
N ILE A 64 -4.84 -3.87 1.21
CA ILE A 64 -6.10 -3.19 1.50
C ILE A 64 -6.70 -3.69 2.80
N SER A 65 -7.08 -2.77 3.68
CA SER A 65 -7.84 -3.02 4.92
C SER A 65 -9.04 -2.09 4.99
N ILE A 66 -10.09 -2.51 5.69
CA ILE A 66 -11.34 -1.74 5.81
C ILE A 66 -11.65 -1.62 7.30
N ASP A 67 -11.88 -0.39 7.78
CA ASP A 67 -12.32 -0.15 9.15
C ASP A 67 -13.84 -0.32 9.29
N GLU A 68 -14.33 -0.33 10.55
CA GLU A 68 -15.76 -0.46 10.86
C GLU A 68 -16.61 0.69 10.32
N LYS A 69 -16.02 1.83 10.00
CA LYS A 69 -16.69 3.01 9.42
C LYS A 69 -16.75 2.95 7.90
N GLY A 70 -16.17 1.91 7.29
CA GLY A 70 -16.13 1.71 5.84
C GLY A 70 -15.05 2.54 5.13
N PHE A 71 -14.10 3.12 5.84
CA PHE A 71 -12.92 3.70 5.21
C PHE A 71 -11.95 2.60 4.79
N ILE A 72 -11.36 2.78 3.64
CA ILE A 72 -10.41 1.83 3.07
C ILE A 72 -9.00 2.36 3.24
N TYR A 73 -8.16 1.57 3.85
CA TYR A 73 -6.72 1.84 4.00
C TYR A 73 -5.95 1.00 2.98
N THR A 74 -4.96 1.61 2.35
CA THR A 74 -4.16 0.94 1.32
C THR A 74 -2.69 1.25 1.48
N THR A 75 -1.84 0.31 1.05
CA THR A 75 -0.41 0.55 0.82
C THR A 75 -0.12 0.62 -0.68
N THR A 76 0.94 1.34 -1.03
CA THR A 76 1.42 1.45 -2.42
C THR A 76 2.95 1.41 -2.42
N GLY A 77 3.55 0.84 -3.45
CA GLY A 77 5.01 0.78 -3.59
C GLY A 77 5.67 2.08 -4.06
N ALA A 78 5.14 3.25 -3.70
CA ALA A 78 5.72 4.54 -4.10
C ALA A 78 6.99 4.84 -3.29
N THR A 79 8.12 4.98 -3.97
CA THR A 79 9.42 5.36 -3.38
C THR A 79 10.00 6.56 -4.10
N THR A 80 10.80 7.36 -3.40
CA THR A 80 11.64 8.38 -4.00
C THR A 80 12.95 7.78 -4.53
N GLU A 81 13.72 8.59 -5.29
CA GLU A 81 15.06 8.20 -5.75
C GLU A 81 16.02 7.89 -4.58
N LYS A 82 15.75 8.42 -3.39
CA LYS A 82 16.51 8.15 -2.17
C LYS A 82 16.05 6.88 -1.43
N GLY A 83 15.07 6.17 -1.95
CA GLY A 83 14.48 4.99 -1.31
C GLY A 83 13.48 5.33 -0.19
N GLU A 84 13.11 6.59 -0.04
CA GLU A 84 12.10 7.03 0.92
C GLU A 84 10.69 6.66 0.42
N GLN A 85 9.84 6.19 1.31
CA GLN A 85 8.46 5.86 0.99
C GLN A 85 7.52 7.02 1.35
N LEU A 86 7.28 7.90 0.38
CA LEU A 86 6.37 9.02 0.54
C LEU A 86 4.93 8.62 0.19
N GLY A 87 4.00 8.97 1.07
CA GLY A 87 2.56 8.80 0.82
C GLY A 87 2.12 7.37 0.54
N VAL A 88 2.89 6.39 1.02
CA VAL A 88 2.66 4.98 0.70
C VAL A 88 1.40 4.43 1.37
N ILE A 89 1.03 4.95 2.53
CA ILE A 89 -0.23 4.61 3.21
C ILE A 89 -1.27 5.67 2.90
N ARG A 90 -2.48 5.25 2.56
CA ARG A 90 -3.62 6.11 2.27
C ARG A 90 -4.87 5.63 2.97
N ARG A 91 -5.71 6.59 3.37
CA ARG A 91 -7.06 6.34 3.85
C ARG A 91 -8.04 6.90 2.82
N LEU A 92 -8.77 6.03 2.18
CA LEU A 92 -9.71 6.40 1.15
C LEU A 92 -11.14 6.48 1.71
N SER A 93 -11.83 7.56 1.39
CA SER A 93 -13.27 7.65 1.66
C SER A 93 -14.04 6.65 0.80
N PRO A 94 -15.33 6.35 1.10
CA PRO A 94 -16.16 5.48 0.26
C PRO A 94 -16.24 5.91 -1.22
N ASN A 95 -15.94 7.17 -1.52
CA ASN A 95 -15.86 7.69 -2.89
C ASN A 95 -14.46 7.56 -3.52
N GLY A 96 -13.52 6.87 -2.89
CA GLY A 96 -12.15 6.64 -3.38
C GLY A 96 -11.22 7.86 -3.29
N VAL A 97 -11.58 8.89 -2.53
CA VAL A 97 -10.74 10.07 -2.34
C VAL A 97 -9.82 9.85 -1.14
N ASN A 98 -8.52 10.06 -1.32
CA ASN A 98 -7.59 10.05 -0.19
C ASN A 98 -7.90 11.21 0.74
N ILE A 99 -8.28 10.90 1.98
CA ILE A 99 -8.61 11.87 3.02
C ILE A 99 -7.48 12.03 4.05
N MET A 100 -6.47 11.19 3.98
CA MET A 100 -5.29 11.25 4.82
C MET A 100 -4.28 12.24 4.22
N LYS A 101 -3.73 13.12 5.04
CA LYS A 101 -2.66 14.05 4.61
C LYS A 101 -1.31 13.37 4.69
N SER A 102 -1.13 12.33 3.89
CA SER A 102 0.05 11.45 3.96
C SER A 102 1.03 11.63 2.80
N GLU A 103 0.72 12.48 1.81
CA GLU A 103 1.47 12.56 0.55
C GLU A 103 2.94 12.97 0.73
N ASP A 104 3.23 13.78 1.74
CA ASP A 104 4.58 14.25 2.08
C ASP A 104 5.19 13.48 3.28
N ILE A 105 4.48 12.48 3.80
CA ILE A 105 4.93 11.71 4.96
C ILE A 105 5.78 10.54 4.50
N ILE A 106 6.94 10.38 5.12
CA ILE A 106 7.80 9.22 4.98
C ILE A 106 7.34 8.16 5.99
N PHE A 107 6.91 7.02 5.48
CA PHE A 107 6.55 5.89 6.31
C PHE A 107 7.76 4.97 6.51
N GLY A 108 7.85 4.38 7.71
CA GLY A 108 8.98 3.55 8.10
C GLY A 108 10.24 4.38 8.39
N GLU A 109 11.41 3.82 8.12
CA GLU A 109 12.69 4.51 8.26
C GLU A 109 13.00 5.37 7.04
N LYS A 110 13.62 6.53 7.26
CA LYS A 110 13.93 7.47 6.20
C LYS A 110 14.81 6.89 5.11
N THR A 111 15.74 6.03 5.48
CA THR A 111 16.63 5.31 4.55
C THR A 111 17.29 4.13 5.25
N LEU A 112 17.35 3.00 4.57
CA LEU A 112 18.05 1.80 5.04
C LEU A 112 19.53 1.79 4.64
N GLY A 113 20.01 2.85 3.97
CA GLY A 113 21.41 2.95 3.53
C GLY A 113 21.58 2.81 2.01
N LYS A 114 22.84 2.67 1.58
CA LYS A 114 23.22 2.53 0.17
C LYS A 114 23.67 1.11 -0.15
N LYS A 115 23.29 0.62 -1.32
CA LYS A 115 23.79 -0.64 -1.88
C LYS A 115 25.27 -0.49 -2.26
N ALA A 116 26.06 -1.56 -2.17
CA ALA A 116 27.46 -1.58 -2.61
C ALA A 116 27.61 -1.25 -4.10
N THR A 117 26.61 -1.53 -4.94
CA THR A 117 26.55 -1.26 -6.38
C THR A 117 26.07 0.15 -6.72
N GLY A 118 25.85 1.00 -5.71
CA GLY A 118 25.18 2.30 -5.86
C GLY A 118 23.67 2.19 -5.72
N GLY A 119 23.00 3.33 -5.52
CA GLY A 119 21.58 3.38 -5.22
C GLY A 119 21.25 3.13 -3.74
N TYR A 120 19.98 3.29 -3.40
CA TYR A 120 19.51 3.18 -2.02
C TYR A 120 18.87 1.81 -1.77
N ILE A 121 18.94 1.34 -0.52
CA ILE A 121 18.12 0.22 -0.07
C ILE A 121 16.73 0.78 0.20
N SER A 122 15.77 0.32 -0.59
CA SER A 122 14.37 0.74 -0.45
C SER A 122 13.71 -0.04 0.67
N GLN A 123 12.88 0.63 1.43
CA GLN A 123 11.88 0.03 2.28
C GLN A 123 10.78 -0.59 1.42
N ASP A 124 10.04 -1.54 1.96
CA ASP A 124 8.90 -2.16 1.30
C ASP A 124 7.75 -2.31 2.31
N ILE A 125 7.01 -1.19 2.50
CA ILE A 125 5.77 -1.20 3.28
C ILE A 125 4.71 -1.89 2.43
N SER A 126 4.58 -3.21 2.60
CA SER A 126 3.83 -4.07 1.68
C SER A 126 2.41 -4.36 2.14
N GLY A 127 2.15 -4.32 3.44
CA GLY A 127 0.82 -4.58 3.94
C GLY A 127 0.50 -3.83 5.22
N LEU A 128 -0.79 -3.75 5.53
CA LEU A 128 -1.31 -3.06 6.68
C LEU A 128 -2.60 -3.70 7.21
N CYS A 129 -2.91 -3.43 8.48
CA CYS A 129 -4.24 -3.57 9.04
C CYS A 129 -4.55 -2.38 9.94
N VAL A 130 -5.82 -2.25 10.34
CA VAL A 130 -6.30 -1.17 11.20
C VAL A 130 -7.12 -1.77 12.33
N ASP A 131 -6.88 -1.28 13.55
CA ASP A 131 -7.65 -1.71 14.71
C ASP A 131 -8.94 -0.90 14.90
N GLU A 132 -9.74 -1.30 15.88
CA GLU A 132 -11.00 -0.65 16.25
C GLU A 132 -10.85 0.79 16.75
N TYR A 133 -9.64 1.19 17.15
CA TYR A 133 -9.33 2.54 17.63
C TYR A 133 -8.81 3.46 16.50
N GLY A 134 -8.55 2.90 15.31
CA GLY A 134 -8.03 3.63 14.16
C GLY A 134 -6.50 3.67 14.07
N PHE A 135 -5.77 2.91 14.90
CA PHE A 135 -4.34 2.75 14.74
C PHE A 135 -4.03 1.87 13.53
N ILE A 136 -3.04 2.30 12.76
CA ILE A 136 -2.61 1.64 11.53
C ILE A 136 -1.34 0.86 11.83
N TYR A 137 -1.36 -0.43 11.59
CA TYR A 137 -0.19 -1.30 11.68
C TYR A 137 0.27 -1.65 10.28
N ALA A 138 1.52 -1.34 9.94
CA ALA A 138 2.07 -1.60 8.62
C ALA A 138 3.43 -2.31 8.73
N TYR A 139 3.66 -3.33 7.91
CA TYR A 139 4.92 -4.04 7.93
C TYR A 139 5.83 -3.68 6.75
N ASP A 140 7.13 -3.58 7.07
CA ASP A 140 8.21 -3.50 6.09
C ASP A 140 8.86 -4.87 5.94
N LYS A 141 8.67 -5.50 4.79
CA LYS A 141 9.24 -6.82 4.54
C LYS A 141 10.73 -6.82 4.24
N THR A 142 11.36 -5.64 4.00
CA THR A 142 12.81 -5.54 3.77
C THR A 142 13.60 -5.78 5.04
N ILE A 143 13.11 -5.26 6.18
CA ILE A 143 13.81 -5.29 7.47
C ILE A 143 13.04 -6.00 8.58
N GLY A 144 11.83 -6.49 8.29
CA GLY A 144 10.99 -7.19 9.25
C GLY A 144 10.38 -6.30 10.34
N ASN A 145 10.32 -4.98 10.15
CA ASN A 145 9.71 -4.06 11.09
C ASN A 145 8.20 -3.96 10.89
N ILE A 146 7.50 -3.79 12.02
CA ILE A 146 6.10 -3.40 12.05
C ILE A 146 6.06 -2.00 12.68
N TYR A 147 5.37 -1.10 12.01
CA TYR A 147 5.17 0.28 12.44
C TYR A 147 3.71 0.49 12.83
N MET A 148 3.48 1.15 13.94
CA MET A 148 2.15 1.56 14.39
C MET A 148 2.04 3.08 14.27
N TYR A 149 1.02 3.53 13.54
CA TYR A 149 0.71 4.95 13.33
C TYR A 149 -0.67 5.29 13.88
N ASP A 150 -0.87 6.56 14.27
CA ASP A 150 -2.20 7.10 14.54
C ASP A 150 -2.92 7.54 13.24
N GLU A 151 -4.16 8.03 13.38
CA GLU A 151 -4.97 8.52 12.24
C GLU A 151 -4.34 9.71 11.50
N GLU A 152 -3.48 10.48 12.15
CA GLU A 152 -2.74 11.61 11.60
C GLU A 152 -1.39 11.21 10.98
N CYS A 153 -1.08 9.91 10.91
CA CYS A 153 0.17 9.32 10.42
C CYS A 153 1.40 9.60 11.30
N ASN A 154 1.22 9.93 12.58
CA ASN A 154 2.34 10.02 13.51
C ASN A 154 2.77 8.59 13.90
N LEU A 155 4.07 8.34 13.85
CA LEU A 155 4.63 7.07 14.31
C LEU A 155 4.52 6.98 15.84
N ILE A 156 3.79 5.99 16.34
CA ILE A 156 3.61 5.72 17.76
C ILE A 156 4.72 4.78 18.26
N THR A 157 4.93 3.69 17.54
CA THR A 157 5.98 2.72 17.89
C THR A 157 6.40 1.90 16.67
N ALA A 158 7.58 1.28 16.78
CA ALA A 158 8.05 0.27 15.84
C ALA A 158 8.57 -0.93 16.62
N PHE A 159 8.32 -2.13 16.13
CA PHE A 159 8.74 -3.38 16.75
C PHE A 159 8.96 -4.47 15.68
N GLY A 160 9.40 -5.61 16.09
CA GLY A 160 9.91 -6.61 15.15
C GLY A 160 11.34 -6.23 14.75
N GLY A 161 11.67 -6.46 13.52
CA GLY A 161 12.97 -6.12 12.98
C GLY A 161 14.11 -6.93 13.59
N GLY A 162 15.10 -7.09 12.84
CA GLY A 162 16.27 -7.84 13.23
C GLY A 162 16.94 -8.26 11.95
N MET A 163 17.65 -7.33 11.34
CA MET A 163 18.37 -7.59 10.10
C MET A 163 19.02 -8.98 10.13
N GLY A 164 18.27 -9.98 9.64
CA GLY A 164 18.79 -11.27 9.29
C GLY A 164 18.71 -12.42 10.30
N ASN A 165 18.12 -12.26 11.48
CA ASN A 165 18.04 -13.37 12.44
C ASN A 165 16.74 -13.38 13.24
N GLY A 166 15.62 -13.72 12.62
CA GLY A 166 14.31 -13.89 13.27
C GLY A 166 14.23 -15.04 14.31
N SER A 167 15.35 -15.42 14.92
CA SER A 167 15.40 -16.47 15.94
C SER A 167 15.04 -15.97 17.35
N GLN A 168 14.85 -14.67 17.54
CA GLN A 168 14.43 -14.10 18.81
C GLN A 168 12.92 -13.85 18.83
N ASN A 169 12.28 -14.12 19.96
CA ASN A 169 10.88 -13.81 20.15
C ASN A 169 10.61 -12.32 19.88
N GLY A 170 9.64 -12.03 19.02
CA GLY A 170 9.25 -10.67 18.65
C GLY A 170 10.07 -10.07 17.49
N THR A 171 10.87 -10.87 16.81
CA THR A 171 11.53 -10.48 15.55
C THR A 171 10.95 -11.24 14.37
N TYR A 172 10.93 -10.61 13.20
CA TYR A 172 10.43 -11.17 11.96
C TYR A 172 11.51 -11.12 10.89
N ILE A 173 11.56 -12.15 10.03
CA ILE A 173 12.51 -12.22 8.90
C ILE A 173 11.83 -11.73 7.62
N PHE A 174 10.67 -12.29 7.31
CA PHE A 174 9.89 -11.98 6.11
C PHE A 174 8.42 -11.87 6.45
N PRO A 175 7.98 -10.80 7.15
CA PRO A 175 6.56 -10.60 7.39
C PRO A 175 5.83 -10.50 6.05
N CYS A 176 4.79 -11.31 5.88
CA CYS A 176 4.07 -11.45 4.62
C CYS A 176 2.58 -11.15 4.71
N ALA A 177 2.03 -11.14 5.92
CA ALA A 177 0.67 -10.69 6.19
C ALA A 177 0.54 -10.18 7.62
N ILE A 178 -0.40 -9.27 7.83
CA ILE A 178 -0.73 -8.70 9.14
C ILE A 178 -2.24 -8.52 9.23
N ASP A 179 -2.80 -8.82 10.40
CA ASP A 179 -4.21 -8.58 10.68
C ASP A 179 -4.43 -8.29 12.16
N PHE A 180 -5.50 -7.58 12.48
CA PHE A 180 -5.88 -7.25 13.85
C PHE A 180 -7.26 -7.83 14.17
N PHE A 181 -7.35 -8.62 15.22
CA PHE A 181 -8.60 -9.20 15.68
C PHE A 181 -8.58 -9.43 17.18
N ASP A 182 -9.70 -9.11 17.85
CA ASP A 182 -9.90 -9.34 19.29
C ASP A 182 -8.71 -8.86 20.15
N THR A 183 -8.34 -7.58 20.01
CA THR A 183 -7.25 -6.92 20.75
C THR A 183 -5.84 -7.49 20.49
N LYS A 184 -5.68 -8.31 19.47
CA LYS A 184 -4.42 -8.96 19.13
C LYS A 184 -4.01 -8.66 17.70
N LEU A 185 -2.73 -8.39 17.53
CA LEU A 185 -2.11 -8.28 16.22
C LEU A 185 -1.55 -9.65 15.82
N TYR A 186 -1.97 -10.13 14.65
CA TYR A 186 -1.49 -11.37 14.05
C TYR A 186 -0.51 -11.02 12.93
N VAL A 187 0.63 -11.66 12.93
CA VAL A 187 1.68 -11.46 11.91
C VAL A 187 2.08 -12.82 11.37
N CYS A 188 2.00 -12.96 10.06
CA CYS A 188 2.57 -14.11 9.37
C CYS A 188 4.00 -13.78 8.95
N ASP A 189 4.93 -14.64 9.32
CA ASP A 189 6.34 -14.57 8.96
C ASP A 189 6.71 -15.83 8.17
N ALA A 190 7.31 -15.71 6.98
CA ALA A 190 7.54 -16.81 6.03
C ALA A 190 8.98 -17.33 6.07
#